data_8c164228da3b70ec7bddfe0278891675
#
_entry.id   8c164228da3b70ec7bddfe0278891675
#
_cell.length_a   1.000
_cell.length_b   1.000
_cell.length_c   1.000
_cell.angle_alpha   90.00
_cell.angle_beta   90.00
_cell.angle_gamma   90.00
#
_symmetry.space_group_name_H-M   'P 1'
#
loop_
_entity.id
_entity.type
_entity.pdbx_description
1 polymer ?
#
loop_
_entity_poly.entity_id
_entity_poly.type
_entity_poly.pdbx_seq_one_letter_code
_entity_poly.pdbx_strand_id
1 'polypeptide(L)'
;SMKVLVENKYGKINMLTPFVPGTGFKTAFFEILKEKPESTLVDITANMEAYDEMQRHIDNMDHMSVPMTVKSMTDKFMKEPYHWRNEDIKGLLLRMVNRQYITFHYAGDMIDRKEATKIVEFISKDSVTESIKIKKKTAPPDMVVKKVREIMEEAFDTAYLPDDIDSMIDSI
;
A
#
# COMPACT_ATOMS: atom_id res chain seq x y z
N SER A 1 -14.80 32.26 -12.00
CA SER A 1 -13.82 32.33 -13.09
C SER A 1 -13.47 30.91 -13.55
N MET A 2 -13.34 30.71 -14.86
CA MET A 2 -12.99 29.40 -15.45
C MET A 2 -11.68 28.82 -14.88
N LYS A 3 -10.72 29.67 -14.54
CA LYS A 3 -9.44 29.28 -13.96
C LYS A 3 -9.63 28.59 -12.59
N VAL A 4 -10.49 29.13 -11.73
CA VAL A 4 -10.80 28.54 -10.39
C VAL A 4 -11.56 27.22 -10.54
N LEU A 5 -12.44 27.10 -11.54
CA LEU A 5 -13.15 25.84 -11.83
C LEU A 5 -12.20 24.74 -12.30
N VAL A 6 -11.22 25.07 -13.16
CA VAL A 6 -10.19 24.12 -13.62
C VAL A 6 -9.26 23.71 -12.49
N GLU A 7 -8.81 24.64 -11.66
CA GLU A 7 -7.98 24.35 -10.48
C GLU A 7 -8.69 23.45 -9.47
N ASN A 8 -10.00 23.64 -9.27
CA ASN A 8 -10.78 22.79 -8.36
C ASN A 8 -11.04 21.38 -8.93
N LYS A 9 -11.21 21.25 -10.25
CA LYS A 9 -11.48 19.96 -10.91
C LYS A 9 -10.25 19.07 -11.07
N TYR A 10 -9.10 19.67 -11.31
CA TYR A 10 -7.86 18.98 -11.67
C TYR A 10 -6.70 19.30 -10.72
N GLY A 11 -7.00 19.90 -9.56
CA GLY A 11 -5.99 20.40 -8.64
C GLY A 11 -5.02 19.34 -8.11
N LYS A 12 -5.39 18.07 -8.18
CA LYS A 12 -4.58 16.95 -7.66
C LYS A 12 -4.11 15.95 -8.73
N ILE A 13 -4.39 16.22 -10.02
CA ILE A 13 -3.98 15.33 -11.10
C ILE A 13 -2.45 15.20 -11.20
N ASN A 14 -1.73 16.29 -10.93
CA ASN A 14 -0.28 16.36 -11.06
C ASN A 14 0.48 15.74 -9.87
N MET A 15 -0.22 15.32 -8.81
CA MET A 15 0.41 14.63 -7.67
C MET A 15 0.94 13.25 -8.06
N LEU A 16 0.37 12.64 -9.09
CA LEU A 16 0.75 11.31 -9.55
C LEU A 16 1.30 11.39 -10.98
N THR A 17 2.57 11.06 -11.13
CA THR A 17 3.17 10.79 -12.44
C THR A 17 2.95 9.33 -12.78
N PRO A 18 2.41 9.02 -13.98
CA PRO A 18 2.21 7.64 -14.42
C PRO A 18 3.51 6.83 -14.32
N PHE A 19 3.48 5.70 -13.63
CA PHE A 19 4.65 4.84 -13.42
C PHE A 19 4.39 3.36 -13.73
N VAL A 20 3.12 2.96 -13.82
CA VAL A 20 2.75 1.61 -14.24
C VAL A 20 2.47 1.61 -15.73
N PRO A 21 3.14 0.76 -16.54
CA PRO A 21 2.87 0.69 -17.98
C PRO A 21 1.44 0.21 -18.24
N GLY A 22 0.78 0.78 -19.24
CA GLY A 22 -0.58 0.38 -19.62
C GLY A 22 -0.65 -1.05 -20.19
N THR A 23 0.41 -1.47 -20.87
CA THR A 23 0.60 -2.85 -21.33
C THR A 23 1.65 -3.53 -20.47
N GLY A 24 1.38 -4.76 -20.01
CA GLY A 24 2.32 -5.48 -19.13
C GLY A 24 2.29 -5.02 -17.68
N PHE A 25 1.22 -4.34 -17.24
CA PHE A 25 1.07 -3.85 -15.88
C PHE A 25 1.23 -4.94 -14.80
N LYS A 26 0.90 -6.19 -15.11
CA LYS A 26 1.11 -7.31 -14.17
C LYS A 26 2.58 -7.51 -13.83
N THR A 27 3.48 -7.40 -14.81
CA THR A 27 4.92 -7.49 -14.57
C THR A 27 5.38 -6.36 -13.65
N ALA A 28 4.92 -5.12 -13.89
CA ALA A 28 5.21 -4.00 -13.02
C ALA A 28 4.69 -4.21 -11.59
N PHE A 29 3.51 -4.81 -11.42
CA PHE A 29 2.97 -5.15 -10.11
C PHE A 29 3.83 -6.19 -9.37
N PHE A 30 4.34 -7.19 -10.08
CA PHE A 30 5.30 -8.14 -9.49
C PHE A 30 6.60 -7.46 -9.06
N GLU A 31 7.13 -6.56 -9.89
CA GLU A 31 8.36 -5.82 -9.56
C GLU A 31 8.15 -4.95 -8.31
N ILE A 32 7.02 -4.23 -8.23
CA ILE A 32 6.67 -3.42 -7.05
C ILE A 32 6.64 -4.26 -5.77
N LEU A 33 6.07 -5.48 -5.81
CA LEU A 33 6.00 -6.36 -4.65
C LEU A 33 7.36 -6.98 -4.27
N LYS A 34 8.30 -7.07 -5.22
CA LYS A 34 9.66 -7.57 -4.99
C LYS A 34 10.66 -6.49 -4.59
N GLU A 35 10.30 -5.21 -4.76
CA GLU A 35 11.17 -4.10 -4.36
C GLU A 35 11.57 -4.24 -2.90
N LYS A 36 12.86 -4.07 -2.62
CA LYS A 36 13.31 -3.97 -1.23
C LYS A 36 12.83 -2.63 -0.66
N PRO A 37 12.23 -2.60 0.53
CA PRO A 37 11.75 -1.35 1.13
C PRO A 37 12.80 -0.24 1.19
N GLU A 38 14.06 -0.59 1.27
CA GLU A 38 15.20 0.33 1.37
C GLU A 38 15.62 0.95 0.03
N SER A 39 15.40 0.26 -1.09
CA SER A 39 15.79 0.75 -2.42
C SER A 39 14.81 1.75 -3.01
N THR A 40 13.64 1.86 -2.45
CA THR A 40 12.53 2.70 -2.92
C THR A 40 12.66 4.18 -2.54
N LEU A 41 13.69 4.58 -1.79
CA LEU A 41 13.89 5.99 -1.44
C LEU A 41 14.14 6.90 -2.66
N VAL A 42 14.69 6.37 -3.75
CA VAL A 42 14.99 7.15 -4.96
C VAL A 42 13.75 7.29 -5.87
N ASP A 43 12.93 6.25 -6.00
CA ASP A 43 11.71 6.28 -6.84
C ASP A 43 10.49 6.92 -6.15
N ILE A 44 10.53 7.01 -4.81
CA ILE A 44 9.42 7.58 -4.03
C ILE A 44 9.31 9.08 -4.25
N THR A 45 10.42 9.78 -4.49
CA THR A 45 10.41 11.23 -4.66
C THR A 45 9.49 11.68 -5.79
N ALA A 46 9.34 10.87 -6.84
CA ALA A 46 8.48 11.21 -7.98
C ALA A 46 6.97 11.19 -7.66
N ASN A 47 6.51 10.31 -6.75
CA ASN A 47 5.09 10.13 -6.43
C ASN A 47 4.79 10.21 -4.93
N MET A 48 5.65 10.91 -4.18
CA MET A 48 5.51 11.04 -2.72
C MET A 48 4.21 11.72 -2.33
N GLU A 49 3.85 12.81 -3.02
CA GLU A 49 2.61 13.54 -2.76
C GLU A 49 1.37 12.67 -2.96
N ALA A 50 1.36 11.84 -4.01
CA ALA A 50 0.27 10.90 -4.26
C ALA A 50 0.20 9.80 -3.20
N TYR A 51 1.36 9.29 -2.80
CA TYR A 51 1.46 8.30 -1.72
C TYR A 51 0.93 8.87 -0.41
N ASP A 52 1.37 10.05 0.00
CA ASP A 52 0.95 10.72 1.24
C ASP A 52 -0.55 11.07 1.23
N GLU A 53 -1.08 11.47 0.07
CA GLU A 53 -2.51 11.77 -0.08
C GLU A 53 -3.36 10.51 0.08
N MET A 54 -2.93 9.40 -0.52
CA MET A 54 -3.60 8.10 -0.37
C MET A 54 -3.50 7.60 1.07
N GLN A 55 -2.33 7.74 1.70
CA GLN A 55 -2.10 7.40 3.09
C GLN A 55 -3.04 8.16 4.03
N ARG A 56 -3.12 9.49 3.87
CA ARG A 56 -4.05 10.32 4.66
C ARG A 56 -5.49 9.89 4.49
N HIS A 57 -5.89 9.51 3.28
CA HIS A 57 -7.25 9.02 3.04
C HIS A 57 -7.52 7.70 3.77
N ILE A 58 -6.57 6.76 3.71
CA ILE A 58 -6.65 5.48 4.43
C ILE A 58 -6.74 5.71 5.94
N ASP A 59 -5.90 6.60 6.49
CA ASP A 59 -5.91 6.93 7.91
C ASP A 59 -7.25 7.50 8.37
N ASN A 60 -7.83 8.39 7.57
CA ASN A 60 -9.14 8.98 7.86
C ASN A 60 -10.25 7.93 7.83
N MET A 61 -10.24 7.04 6.84
CA MET A 61 -11.24 5.96 6.75
C MET A 61 -11.12 4.97 7.89
N ASP A 62 -9.89 4.60 8.24
CA ASP A 62 -9.60 3.70 9.37
C ASP A 62 -10.06 4.34 10.70
N HIS A 63 -9.73 5.61 10.92
CA HIS A 63 -10.19 6.37 12.11
C HIS A 63 -11.70 6.44 12.23
N MET A 64 -12.40 6.60 11.11
CA MET A 64 -13.88 6.60 11.06
C MET A 64 -14.48 5.18 11.02
N SER A 65 -13.67 4.15 11.05
CA SER A 65 -14.10 2.73 10.92
C SER A 65 -14.91 2.45 9.65
N VAL A 66 -14.60 3.17 8.55
CA VAL A 66 -15.25 2.97 7.26
C VAL A 66 -14.55 1.85 6.49
N PRO A 67 -15.29 0.82 6.04
CA PRO A 67 -14.69 -0.26 5.25
C PRO A 67 -14.09 0.24 3.95
N MET A 68 -12.88 -0.19 3.65
CA MET A 68 -12.18 0.13 2.41
C MET A 68 -11.99 -1.14 1.56
N THR A 69 -12.13 -0.97 0.24
CA THR A 69 -11.81 -2.01 -0.75
C THR A 69 -10.89 -1.43 -1.82
N VAL A 70 -10.23 -2.29 -2.58
CA VAL A 70 -9.42 -1.84 -3.72
C VAL A 70 -10.29 -1.04 -4.69
N LYS A 71 -11.53 -1.50 -4.95
CA LYS A 71 -12.49 -0.78 -5.80
C LYS A 71 -12.83 0.60 -5.25
N SER A 72 -13.14 0.72 -3.95
CA SER A 72 -13.48 2.04 -3.36
C SER A 72 -12.32 3.03 -3.46
N MET A 73 -11.08 2.55 -3.35
CA MET A 73 -9.87 3.37 -3.53
C MET A 73 -9.69 3.78 -4.98
N THR A 74 -9.82 2.85 -5.94
CA THR A 74 -9.73 3.20 -7.36
C THR A 74 -10.84 4.18 -7.77
N ASP A 75 -12.08 3.93 -7.39
CA ASP A 75 -13.22 4.82 -7.67
C ASP A 75 -13.03 6.23 -7.09
N LYS A 76 -12.41 6.34 -5.91
CA LYS A 76 -12.11 7.63 -5.27
C LYS A 76 -11.08 8.42 -6.07
N PHE A 77 -9.94 7.80 -6.39
CA PHE A 77 -8.80 8.50 -6.98
C PHE A 77 -8.87 8.61 -8.51
N MET A 78 -9.76 7.86 -9.18
CA MET A 78 -10.07 8.06 -10.59
C MET A 78 -11.00 9.26 -10.85
N LYS A 79 -11.72 9.73 -9.82
CA LYS A 79 -12.65 10.86 -9.91
C LYS A 79 -11.97 12.20 -9.61
N GLU A 80 -12.73 13.29 -9.80
CA GLU A 80 -12.34 14.63 -9.39
C GLU A 80 -11.94 14.66 -7.89
N PRO A 81 -10.91 15.39 -7.52
CA PRO A 81 -10.00 16.21 -8.30
C PRO A 81 -8.73 15.49 -8.77
N TYR A 82 -8.64 14.17 -8.61
CA TYR A 82 -7.42 13.38 -8.83
C TYR A 82 -7.26 12.95 -10.28
N HIS A 83 -8.23 12.30 -10.87
CA HIS A 83 -8.20 11.72 -12.23
C HIS A 83 -6.98 10.82 -12.49
N TRP A 84 -6.55 10.08 -11.46
CA TRP A 84 -5.42 9.17 -11.58
C TRP A 84 -5.80 7.91 -12.33
N ARG A 85 -4.83 7.28 -12.97
CA ARG A 85 -5.06 6.04 -13.72
C ARG A 85 -5.25 4.86 -12.77
N ASN A 86 -6.13 3.95 -13.15
CA ASN A 86 -6.47 2.75 -12.36
C ASN A 86 -5.21 1.93 -12.01
N GLU A 87 -4.32 1.72 -13.00
CA GLU A 87 -3.09 0.94 -12.83
C GLU A 87 -2.13 1.60 -11.85
N ASP A 88 -1.99 2.91 -11.90
CA ASP A 88 -1.10 3.65 -11.00
C ASP A 88 -1.64 3.69 -9.56
N ILE A 89 -2.96 3.81 -9.38
CA ILE A 89 -3.61 3.70 -8.07
C ILE A 89 -3.35 2.31 -7.47
N LYS A 90 -3.56 1.25 -8.25
CA LYS A 90 -3.27 -0.12 -7.82
C LYS A 90 -1.78 -0.31 -7.51
N GLY A 91 -0.89 0.29 -8.31
CA GLY A 91 0.55 0.29 -8.06
C GLY A 91 0.93 0.94 -6.72
N LEU A 92 0.30 2.08 -6.37
CA LEU A 92 0.50 2.72 -5.06
C LEU A 92 0.01 1.83 -3.90
N LEU A 93 -1.16 1.20 -4.05
CA LEU A 93 -1.67 0.26 -3.05
C LEU A 93 -0.72 -0.93 -2.85
N LEU A 94 -0.14 -1.48 -3.93
CA LEU A 94 0.86 -2.54 -3.85
C LEU A 94 2.15 -2.09 -3.14
N ARG A 95 2.60 -0.87 -3.36
CA ARG A 95 3.72 -0.29 -2.60
C ARG A 95 3.41 -0.20 -1.11
N MET A 96 2.17 0.18 -0.74
CA MET A 96 1.73 0.21 0.65
C MET A 96 1.68 -1.18 1.28
N VAL A 97 1.26 -2.21 0.53
CA VAL A 97 1.31 -3.62 0.98
C VAL A 97 2.75 -4.07 1.16
N ASN A 98 3.62 -3.77 0.19
CA ASN A 98 5.04 -4.14 0.26
C ASN A 98 5.74 -3.51 1.47
N ARG A 99 5.38 -2.27 1.81
CA ARG A 99 5.88 -1.56 3.00
C ARG A 99 5.14 -1.91 4.29
N GLN A 100 4.23 -2.86 4.22
CA GLN A 100 3.45 -3.32 5.37
C GLN A 100 2.62 -2.21 6.04
N TYR A 101 2.26 -1.18 5.31
CA TYR A 101 1.36 -0.14 5.80
C TYR A 101 -0.10 -0.59 5.80
N ILE A 102 -0.49 -1.37 4.78
CA ILE A 102 -1.81 -1.97 4.65
C ILE A 102 -1.70 -3.47 4.36
N THR A 103 -2.79 -4.18 4.60
CA THR A 103 -2.97 -5.59 4.25
C THR A 103 -4.21 -5.77 3.39
N PHE A 104 -4.15 -6.72 2.46
CA PHE A 104 -5.30 -7.14 1.68
C PHE A 104 -5.97 -8.35 2.31
N HIS A 105 -7.30 -8.34 2.33
CA HIS A 105 -8.12 -9.43 2.82
C HIS A 105 -9.14 -9.84 1.76
N TYR A 106 -9.27 -11.13 1.52
CA TYR A 106 -10.23 -11.69 0.59
C TYR A 106 -10.98 -12.84 1.26
N ALA A 107 -12.31 -12.86 1.13
CA ALA A 107 -13.18 -13.86 1.79
C ALA A 107 -12.97 -14.00 3.31
N GLY A 108 -12.51 -12.92 3.97
CA GLY A 108 -12.24 -12.92 5.41
C GLY A 108 -10.79 -13.17 5.80
N ASP A 109 -10.00 -13.77 4.93
CA ASP A 109 -8.60 -14.12 5.18
C ASP A 109 -7.63 -13.02 4.68
N MET A 110 -6.56 -12.82 5.43
CA MET A 110 -5.46 -11.96 5.00
C MET A 110 -4.67 -12.65 3.89
N ILE A 111 -4.39 -11.92 2.81
CA ILE A 111 -3.48 -12.40 1.77
C ILE A 111 -2.06 -12.04 2.19
N ASP A 112 -1.21 -13.06 2.38
CA ASP A 112 0.19 -12.82 2.74
C ASP A 112 0.91 -12.07 1.60
N ARG A 113 1.72 -11.07 1.95
CA ARG A 113 2.55 -10.33 0.98
C ARG A 113 3.50 -11.23 0.19
N LYS A 114 3.88 -12.36 0.75
CA LYS A 114 4.72 -13.38 0.08
C LYS A 114 3.97 -14.08 -1.06
N GLU A 115 2.63 -14.08 -1.04
CA GLU A 115 1.79 -14.62 -2.11
C GLU A 115 1.64 -13.62 -3.29
N ALA A 116 2.76 -13.10 -3.80
CA ALA A 116 2.77 -12.06 -4.83
C ALA A 116 1.93 -12.44 -6.06
N THR A 117 1.97 -13.71 -6.48
CA THR A 117 1.17 -14.22 -7.61
C THR A 117 -0.33 -14.03 -7.37
N LYS A 118 -0.80 -14.40 -6.19
CA LYS A 118 -2.21 -14.28 -5.80
C LYS A 118 -2.64 -12.81 -5.71
N ILE A 119 -1.82 -11.96 -5.08
CA ILE A 119 -2.08 -10.53 -4.97
C ILE A 119 -2.20 -9.90 -6.36
N VAL A 120 -1.23 -10.15 -7.25
CA VAL A 120 -1.21 -9.58 -8.61
C VAL A 120 -2.39 -10.10 -9.42
N GLU A 121 -2.72 -11.38 -9.33
CA GLU A 121 -3.86 -11.96 -10.03
C GLU A 121 -5.18 -11.30 -9.59
N PHE A 122 -5.39 -11.13 -8.28
CA PHE A 122 -6.62 -10.57 -7.73
C PHE A 122 -6.77 -9.08 -8.03
N ILE A 123 -5.72 -8.28 -7.82
CA ILE A 123 -5.79 -6.83 -8.07
C ILE A 123 -5.90 -6.50 -9.56
N SER A 124 -5.45 -7.41 -10.42
CA SER A 124 -5.55 -7.24 -11.89
C SER A 124 -6.96 -7.47 -12.43
N LYS A 125 -7.83 -8.14 -11.69
CA LYS A 125 -9.21 -8.45 -12.08
C LYS A 125 -10.16 -7.44 -11.47
N ASP A 126 -10.67 -6.49 -12.24
CA ASP A 126 -11.58 -5.44 -11.75
C ASP A 126 -12.84 -6.02 -11.07
N SER A 127 -13.33 -7.17 -11.55
CA SER A 127 -14.46 -7.87 -10.94
C SER A 127 -14.22 -8.37 -9.50
N VAL A 128 -12.96 -8.52 -9.10
CA VAL A 128 -12.57 -9.01 -7.78
C VAL A 128 -12.21 -7.87 -6.83
N THR A 129 -11.87 -6.69 -7.34
CA THR A 129 -11.37 -5.55 -6.54
C THR A 129 -12.35 -5.07 -5.46
N GLU A 130 -13.67 -5.26 -5.66
CA GLU A 130 -14.70 -4.94 -4.66
C GLU A 130 -14.67 -5.91 -3.46
N SER A 131 -14.24 -7.14 -3.68
CA SER A 131 -14.13 -8.19 -2.65
C SER A 131 -12.80 -8.14 -1.89
N ILE A 132 -11.81 -7.37 -2.39
CA ILE A 132 -10.52 -7.21 -1.72
C ILE A 132 -10.64 -6.06 -0.72
N LYS A 133 -10.75 -6.40 0.56
CA LYS A 133 -10.78 -5.41 1.65
C LYS A 133 -9.37 -4.95 1.98
N ILE A 134 -9.24 -3.66 2.26
CA ILE A 134 -8.01 -3.02 2.71
C ILE A 134 -8.14 -2.78 4.21
N LYS A 135 -7.15 -3.22 4.97
CA LYS A 135 -7.02 -2.89 6.38
C LYS A 135 -5.68 -2.23 6.62
N LYS A 136 -5.67 -1.18 7.43
CA LYS A 136 -4.43 -0.60 7.92
C LYS A 136 -3.76 -1.61 8.86
N LYS A 137 -2.46 -1.83 8.68
CA LYS A 137 -1.70 -2.68 9.60
C LYS A 137 -1.48 -1.87 10.88
N THR A 138 -2.05 -2.34 11.97
CA THR A 138 -1.81 -1.76 13.28
C THR A 138 -0.43 -2.21 13.74
N ALA A 139 0.47 -1.28 14.02
CA ALA A 139 1.71 -1.62 14.70
C ALA A 139 1.37 -2.33 16.01
N PRO A 140 2.03 -3.45 16.33
CA PRO A 140 1.80 -4.11 17.60
C PRO A 140 2.20 -3.17 18.73
N PRO A 141 1.54 -3.25 19.91
CA PRO A 141 1.89 -2.42 21.04
C PRO A 141 3.39 -2.51 21.33
N ASP A 142 4.05 -1.39 21.59
CA ASP A 142 5.49 -1.30 21.84
C ASP A 142 5.97 -2.33 22.86
N MET A 143 5.11 -2.66 23.84
CA MET A 143 5.39 -3.67 24.86
C MET A 143 5.52 -5.08 24.27
N VAL A 144 4.75 -5.43 23.22
CA VAL A 144 4.83 -6.73 22.53
C VAL A 144 6.10 -6.81 21.70
N VAL A 145 6.41 -5.75 20.95
CA VAL A 145 7.64 -5.64 20.15
C VAL A 145 8.87 -5.78 21.04
N LYS A 146 8.89 -5.06 22.17
CA LYS A 146 9.98 -5.11 23.14
C LYS A 146 10.16 -6.51 23.72
N LYS A 147 9.06 -7.16 24.10
CA LYS A 147 9.09 -8.51 24.66
C LYS A 147 9.54 -9.56 23.63
N VAL A 148 9.09 -9.46 22.38
CA VAL A 148 9.56 -10.35 21.29
C VAL A 148 11.05 -10.13 21.05
N ARG A 149 11.54 -8.89 21.03
CA ARG A 149 12.96 -8.56 20.89
C ARG A 149 13.79 -9.16 22.01
N GLU A 150 13.37 -9.02 23.27
CA GLU A 150 14.04 -9.59 24.44
C GLU A 150 14.15 -11.13 24.34
N ILE A 151 13.05 -11.80 23.91
CA ILE A 151 13.03 -13.26 23.71
C ILE A 151 13.98 -13.67 22.59
N MET A 152 14.01 -12.94 21.48
CA MET A 152 14.89 -13.24 20.34
C MET A 152 16.36 -12.97 20.67
N GLU A 153 16.69 -11.91 21.39
CA GLU A 153 18.04 -11.62 21.88
C GLU A 153 18.54 -12.74 22.80
N GLU A 154 17.68 -13.21 23.73
CA GLU A 154 18.01 -14.29 24.65
C GLU A 154 18.17 -15.65 23.93
N ALA A 155 17.34 -15.93 22.91
CA ALA A 155 17.36 -17.20 22.19
C ALA A 155 18.45 -17.30 21.11
N PHE A 156 18.84 -16.19 20.46
CA PHE A 156 19.68 -16.18 19.27
C PHE A 156 20.98 -15.37 19.42
N ASP A 157 21.19 -14.73 20.55
CA ASP A 157 22.41 -13.91 20.85
C ASP A 157 22.77 -12.93 19.69
N THR A 158 21.74 -12.33 19.09
CA THR A 158 21.87 -11.40 17.98
C THR A 158 21.88 -9.96 18.46
N ALA A 159 22.93 -9.21 18.10
CA ALA A 159 23.12 -7.82 18.49
C ALA A 159 22.16 -6.83 17.77
N TYR A 160 21.49 -7.27 16.71
CA TYR A 160 20.59 -6.44 15.89
C TYR A 160 19.32 -7.18 15.53
N LEU A 161 18.19 -6.66 15.95
CA LEU A 161 16.86 -7.12 15.58
C LEU A 161 16.08 -5.98 14.92
N PRO A 162 15.29 -6.30 13.87
CA PRO A 162 14.41 -5.31 13.22
C PRO A 162 13.34 -4.78 14.16
N ASP A 163 12.92 -3.54 13.97
CA ASP A 163 11.89 -2.90 14.78
C ASP A 163 10.47 -3.40 14.50
N ASP A 164 10.28 -4.11 13.41
CA ASP A 164 8.99 -4.66 12.98
C ASP A 164 8.91 -6.17 13.21
N ILE A 165 7.79 -6.64 13.74
CA ILE A 165 7.57 -8.07 14.08
C ILE A 165 7.72 -8.98 12.85
N ASP A 166 7.21 -8.57 11.69
CA ASP A 166 7.32 -9.40 10.48
C ASP A 166 8.78 -9.52 10.02
N SER A 167 9.55 -8.44 10.16
CA SER A 167 10.98 -8.45 9.90
C SER A 167 11.75 -9.28 10.95
N MET A 168 11.27 -9.32 12.18
CA MET A 168 11.83 -10.20 13.23
C MET A 168 11.60 -11.68 12.90
N ILE A 169 10.41 -12.02 12.41
CA ILE A 169 10.09 -13.40 12.00
C ILE A 169 10.94 -13.81 10.79
N ASP A 170 11.14 -12.91 9.81
CA ASP A 170 11.95 -13.18 8.63
C ASP A 170 13.46 -13.28 8.93
N SER A 171 13.94 -12.81 10.08
CA SER A 171 15.34 -12.93 10.52
C SER A 171 15.66 -14.27 11.22
N ILE A 172 14.65 -15.09 11.46
CA ILE A 172 14.79 -16.46 11.98
C ILE A 172 14.99 -17.44 10.82
#